data_7ee6d7fbe8c485c3f4a0b3a8b8b2bc2b
#
_entry.id   7ee6d7fbe8c485c3f4a0b3a8b8b2bc2b
#
_cell.length_a   1.000
_cell.length_b   1.000
_cell.length_c   1.000
_cell.angle_alpha   90.00
_cell.angle_beta   90.00
_cell.angle_gamma   90.00
#
_symmetry.space_group_name_H-M   'P 1'
#
loop_
_entity.id
_entity.type
_entity.pdbx_description
1 polymer ?
#
loop_
_entity_poly.entity_id
_entity_poly.type
_entity_poly.pdbx_seq_one_letter_code
_entity_poly.pdbx_strand_id
1 'polypeptide(L)'
;LLLPRFFHETFHDLGTTLEAEGVELVKCDPNYNVHFHDDTCFTLSTDLAKMKEEIERFEGEAGFGRYLGFLQESHRHYERSVTHVLRKNFYSIFSMMRLGFLPHLQSLHVFESIYGRASKYFWTERLRRVFTFASMYMGMSPFDAPGTYSLLQYTELAEGIWYPKGGFHRVSA
;
A
#
# COMPACT_ATOMS: atom_id res chain seq x y z
N LEU A 1 0.07 -10.35 5.43
CA LEU A 1 1.41 -9.75 5.29
C LEU A 1 1.42 -8.74 4.15
N LEU A 2 1.85 -7.53 4.43
CA LEU A 2 2.29 -6.54 3.46
C LEU A 2 3.81 -6.50 3.48
N LEU A 3 4.43 -5.99 2.42
CA LEU A 3 5.89 -5.90 2.30
C LEU A 3 6.59 -7.28 2.33
N PRO A 4 6.22 -8.24 1.48
CA PRO A 4 6.82 -9.59 1.48
C PRO A 4 8.34 -9.56 1.29
N ARG A 5 8.85 -8.58 0.54
CA ARG A 5 10.28 -8.36 0.34
C ARG A 5 11.05 -8.23 1.66
N PHE A 6 10.51 -7.48 2.64
CA PHE A 6 11.18 -7.30 3.93
C PHE A 6 11.19 -8.60 4.75
N PHE A 7 10.18 -9.46 4.60
CA PHE A 7 10.20 -10.78 5.22
C PHE A 7 11.33 -11.64 4.65
N HIS A 8 11.44 -11.73 3.32
CA HIS A 8 12.55 -12.46 2.70
C HIS A 8 13.91 -11.89 3.08
N GLU A 9 14.09 -10.57 3.07
CA GLU A 9 15.33 -9.91 3.50
C GLU A 9 15.66 -10.26 4.96
N THR A 10 14.68 -10.23 5.87
CA THR A 10 14.89 -10.52 7.30
C THR A 10 15.37 -11.96 7.51
N PHE A 11 14.75 -12.94 6.87
CA PHE A 11 15.18 -14.33 6.97
C PHE A 11 16.58 -14.54 6.37
N HIS A 12 16.85 -13.90 5.23
CA HIS A 12 18.18 -13.92 4.63
C HIS A 12 19.25 -13.33 5.55
N ASP A 13 18.98 -12.21 6.21
CA ASP A 13 19.90 -11.57 7.16
C ASP A 13 20.13 -12.42 8.40
N LEU A 14 19.18 -13.29 8.75
CA LEU A 14 19.31 -14.31 9.81
C LEU A 14 20.06 -15.58 9.34
N GLY A 15 20.49 -15.64 8.07
CA GLY A 15 21.23 -16.75 7.50
C GLY A 15 20.37 -17.94 7.05
N THR A 16 19.04 -17.73 6.86
CA THR A 16 18.11 -18.77 6.44
C THR A 16 17.14 -18.23 5.37
N THR A 17 16.13 -19.00 4.98
CA THR A 17 15.05 -18.57 4.09
C THR A 17 13.69 -19.01 4.66
N LEU A 18 12.62 -18.34 4.22
CA LEU A 18 11.27 -18.71 4.63
C LEU A 18 10.97 -20.19 4.32
N GLU A 19 11.38 -20.65 3.15
CA GLU A 19 11.18 -22.01 2.70
C GLU A 19 11.97 -23.02 3.55
N ALA A 20 13.21 -22.70 3.93
CA ALA A 20 14.05 -23.54 4.80
C ALA A 20 13.44 -23.72 6.20
N GLU A 21 12.77 -22.66 6.69
CA GLU A 21 12.04 -22.70 7.97
C GLU A 21 10.60 -23.23 7.82
N GLY A 22 10.25 -23.78 6.66
CA GLY A 22 8.94 -24.37 6.41
C GLY A 22 7.78 -23.39 6.32
N VAL A 23 8.07 -22.11 6.06
CA VAL A 23 7.07 -21.06 5.91
C VAL A 23 6.75 -20.86 4.43
N GLU A 24 5.58 -21.32 4.00
CA GLU A 24 5.04 -21.11 2.66
C GLU A 24 4.12 -19.89 2.67
N LEU A 25 4.46 -18.84 1.89
CA LEU A 25 3.60 -17.67 1.71
C LEU A 25 2.70 -17.86 0.48
N VAL A 26 1.40 -17.70 0.67
CA VAL A 26 0.40 -17.74 -0.40
C VAL A 26 -0.12 -16.34 -0.66
N LYS A 27 -0.12 -15.93 -1.94
CA LYS A 27 -0.68 -14.66 -2.37
C LYS A 27 -2.20 -14.73 -2.39
N CYS A 28 -2.85 -13.76 -1.76
CA CYS A 28 -4.31 -13.64 -1.79
C CYS A 28 -4.75 -13.06 -3.15
N ASP A 29 -5.68 -13.74 -3.81
CA ASP A 29 -6.38 -13.21 -4.99
C ASP A 29 -7.86 -13.60 -4.91
N PRO A 30 -8.78 -12.67 -4.86
CA PRO A 30 -8.54 -11.22 -4.78
C PRO A 30 -7.87 -10.82 -3.44
N ASN A 31 -7.28 -9.63 -3.42
CA ASN A 31 -6.71 -9.06 -2.19
C ASN A 31 -7.80 -8.92 -1.12
N TYR A 32 -8.89 -8.26 -1.46
CA TYR A 32 -10.12 -8.14 -0.67
C TYR A 32 -11.26 -7.54 -1.50
N ASN A 33 -12.48 -7.67 -0.99
CA ASN A 33 -13.67 -7.11 -1.57
C ASN A 33 -14.20 -5.98 -0.68
N VAL A 34 -14.54 -4.84 -1.28
CA VAL A 34 -15.17 -3.71 -0.60
C VAL A 34 -16.65 -3.70 -0.95
N HIS A 35 -17.49 -4.03 0.03
CA HIS A 35 -18.94 -4.01 -0.11
C HIS A 35 -19.50 -2.65 0.27
N PHE A 36 -20.34 -2.07 -0.58
CA PHE A 36 -21.03 -0.82 -0.33
C PHE A 36 -22.45 -1.07 0.18
N HIS A 37 -23.09 -0.03 0.72
CA HIS A 37 -24.42 -0.09 1.32
C HIS A 37 -25.55 -0.44 0.34
N ASP A 38 -25.31 -0.38 -0.95
CA ASP A 38 -26.23 -0.71 -2.03
C ASP A 38 -25.93 -2.08 -2.67
N ASP A 39 -25.29 -2.96 -1.93
CA ASP A 39 -24.88 -4.30 -2.34
C ASP A 39 -23.89 -4.36 -3.51
N THR A 40 -23.42 -3.20 -4.01
CA THR A 40 -22.33 -3.19 -4.98
C THR A 40 -21.02 -3.58 -4.31
N CYS A 41 -20.15 -4.26 -5.05
CA CYS A 41 -18.86 -4.71 -4.56
C CYS A 41 -17.76 -4.21 -5.50
N PHE A 42 -16.64 -3.76 -4.93
CA PHE A 42 -15.40 -3.48 -5.65
C PHE A 42 -14.34 -4.52 -5.24
N THR A 43 -13.80 -5.21 -6.22
CA THR A 43 -12.80 -6.26 -6.01
C THR A 43 -11.40 -5.73 -6.28
N LEU A 44 -10.53 -5.75 -5.26
CA LEU A 44 -9.12 -5.39 -5.42
C LEU A 44 -8.29 -6.62 -5.77
N SER A 45 -7.46 -6.49 -6.79
CA SER A 45 -6.54 -7.52 -7.25
C SER A 45 -5.21 -6.90 -7.68
N THR A 46 -4.15 -7.71 -7.72
CA THR A 46 -2.89 -7.33 -8.35
C THR A 46 -2.90 -7.54 -9.86
N ASP A 47 -3.93 -8.16 -10.41
CA ASP A 47 -4.11 -8.34 -11.84
C ASP A 47 -4.63 -7.04 -12.47
N LEU A 48 -3.81 -6.43 -13.33
CA LEU A 48 -4.14 -5.17 -13.98
C LEU A 48 -5.33 -5.27 -14.93
N ALA A 49 -5.60 -6.44 -15.51
CA ALA A 49 -6.75 -6.63 -16.38
C ALA A 49 -8.05 -6.62 -15.57
N LYS A 50 -8.08 -7.36 -14.45
CA LYS A 50 -9.21 -7.34 -13.50
C LYS A 50 -9.43 -5.94 -12.93
N MET A 51 -8.35 -5.24 -12.54
CA MET A 51 -8.44 -3.88 -12.02
C MET A 51 -8.94 -2.88 -13.06
N LYS A 52 -8.57 -3.07 -14.34
CA LYS A 52 -9.10 -2.25 -15.43
C LYS A 52 -10.63 -2.38 -15.52
N GLU A 53 -11.13 -3.59 -15.59
CA GLU A 53 -12.57 -3.87 -15.67
C GLU A 53 -13.33 -3.27 -14.46
N GLU A 54 -12.79 -3.47 -13.25
CA GLU A 54 -13.40 -2.94 -12.02
C GLU A 54 -13.43 -1.40 -12.01
N ILE A 55 -12.33 -0.74 -12.37
CA ILE A 55 -12.26 0.73 -12.36
C ILE A 55 -13.13 1.33 -13.46
N GLU A 56 -13.11 0.75 -14.66
CA GLU A 56 -13.92 1.22 -15.78
C GLU A 56 -15.42 1.05 -15.49
N ARG A 57 -15.83 0.05 -14.75
CA ARG A 57 -17.20 -0.13 -14.28
C ARG A 57 -17.70 1.02 -13.40
N PHE A 58 -16.83 1.65 -12.60
CA PHE A 58 -17.19 2.75 -11.69
C PHE A 58 -16.92 4.15 -12.27
N GLU A 59 -15.92 4.31 -13.13
CA GLU A 59 -15.47 5.63 -13.62
C GLU A 59 -15.30 5.73 -15.14
N GLY A 60 -15.67 4.67 -15.89
CA GLY A 60 -15.52 4.63 -17.35
C GLY A 60 -14.05 4.45 -17.78
N GLU A 61 -13.84 4.35 -19.09
CA GLU A 61 -12.53 4.03 -19.70
C GLU A 61 -11.38 4.94 -19.25
N ALA A 62 -11.64 6.22 -19.08
CA ALA A 62 -10.62 7.18 -18.62
C ALA A 62 -10.16 6.93 -17.17
N GLY A 63 -10.91 6.18 -16.37
CA GLY A 63 -10.60 5.86 -14.98
C GLY A 63 -9.32 5.04 -14.85
N PHE A 64 -9.10 4.08 -15.73
CA PHE A 64 -7.93 3.23 -15.66
C PHE A 64 -6.60 3.98 -15.87
N GLY A 65 -6.57 4.95 -16.79
CA GLY A 65 -5.38 5.79 -16.97
C GLY A 65 -5.04 6.59 -15.70
N ARG A 66 -6.05 7.10 -14.99
CA ARG A 66 -5.87 7.81 -13.71
C ARG A 66 -5.39 6.87 -12.60
N TYR A 67 -5.91 5.65 -12.55
CA TYR A 67 -5.43 4.62 -11.63
C TYR A 67 -3.94 4.30 -11.82
N LEU A 68 -3.48 4.16 -13.06
CA LEU A 68 -2.06 3.97 -13.35
C LEU A 68 -1.21 5.15 -12.87
N GLY A 69 -1.72 6.38 -13.02
CA GLY A 69 -1.09 7.58 -12.46
C GLY A 69 -0.99 7.54 -10.94
N PHE A 70 -2.07 7.14 -10.25
CA PHE A 70 -2.09 6.95 -8.81
C PHE A 70 -1.10 5.87 -8.37
N LEU A 71 -1.07 4.74 -9.05
CA LEU A 71 -0.15 3.65 -8.76
C LEU A 71 1.32 4.06 -8.95
N GLN A 72 1.62 4.83 -9.99
CA GLN A 72 2.95 5.39 -10.21
C GLN A 72 3.38 6.37 -9.12
N GLU A 73 2.47 7.22 -8.63
CA GLU A 73 2.76 8.12 -7.51
C GLU A 73 3.00 7.33 -6.23
N SER A 74 2.15 6.36 -5.94
CA SER A 74 2.26 5.49 -4.76
C SER A 74 3.56 4.67 -4.79
N HIS A 75 4.00 4.21 -5.96
CA HIS A 75 5.32 3.60 -6.14
C HIS A 75 6.47 4.54 -5.76
N ARG A 76 6.41 5.79 -6.21
CA ARG A 76 7.43 6.80 -5.82
C ARG A 76 7.47 7.05 -4.31
N HIS A 77 6.29 7.06 -3.65
CA HIS A 77 6.21 7.15 -2.20
C HIS A 77 6.84 5.93 -1.53
N TYR A 78 6.55 4.74 -2.05
CA TYR A 78 7.13 3.48 -1.56
C TYR A 78 8.66 3.48 -1.65
N GLU A 79 9.23 3.69 -2.83
CA GLU A 79 10.69 3.67 -3.02
C GLU A 79 11.42 4.70 -2.14
N ARG A 80 10.89 5.91 -2.05
CA ARG A 80 11.47 6.96 -1.20
C ARG A 80 11.32 6.62 0.28
N SER A 81 10.19 6.07 0.69
CA SER A 81 9.97 5.67 2.09
C SER A 81 10.86 4.50 2.47
N VAL A 82 11.04 3.51 1.60
CA VAL A 82 11.97 2.40 1.83
C VAL A 82 13.38 2.93 2.06
N THR A 83 13.85 3.81 1.19
CA THR A 83 15.23 4.31 1.23
C THR A 83 15.48 5.26 2.41
N HIS A 84 14.54 6.13 2.72
CA HIS A 84 14.77 7.25 3.64
C HIS A 84 14.09 7.09 5.00
N VAL A 85 13.09 6.23 5.14
CA VAL A 85 12.28 6.06 6.35
C VAL A 85 12.35 4.64 6.90
N LEU A 86 11.88 3.63 6.15
CA LEU A 86 11.67 2.28 6.67
C LEU A 86 12.97 1.57 7.06
N ARG A 87 14.09 1.89 6.41
CA ARG A 87 15.43 1.33 6.72
C ARG A 87 16.22 2.18 7.70
N LYS A 88 15.60 3.15 8.38
CA LYS A 88 16.31 4.06 9.30
C LYS A 88 15.63 4.07 10.67
N ASN A 89 16.45 4.17 11.70
CA ASN A 89 15.98 4.39 13.06
C ASN A 89 15.96 5.89 13.36
N PHE A 90 14.84 6.37 13.88
CA PHE A 90 14.64 7.76 14.32
C PHE A 90 14.58 7.77 15.84
N TYR A 91 15.68 8.13 16.49
CA TYR A 91 15.79 8.17 17.96
C TYR A 91 15.17 9.44 18.57
N SER A 92 14.95 10.48 17.77
CA SER A 92 14.32 11.73 18.19
C SER A 92 13.72 12.49 17.01
N ILE A 93 12.84 13.43 17.30
CA ILE A 93 12.29 14.35 16.29
C ILE A 93 13.40 15.13 15.56
N PHE A 94 14.47 15.50 16.26
CA PHE A 94 15.62 16.19 15.66
C PHE A 94 16.35 15.33 14.61
N SER A 95 16.32 14.01 14.75
CA SER A 95 16.90 13.10 13.74
C SER A 95 16.12 13.10 12.42
N MET A 96 14.83 13.48 12.45
CA MET A 96 13.99 13.66 11.27
C MET A 96 14.17 15.05 10.62
N MET A 97 14.64 16.04 11.38
CA MET A 97 14.80 17.43 10.92
C MET A 97 16.13 17.71 10.23
N ARG A 98 16.84 16.69 9.78
CA ARG A 98 18.11 16.87 9.04
C ARG A 98 17.83 17.61 7.73
N LEU A 99 18.68 18.60 7.42
CA LEU A 99 18.56 19.43 6.20
C LEU A 99 18.42 18.62 4.91
N GLY A 100 19.07 17.44 4.84
CA GLY A 100 18.95 16.51 3.72
C GLY A 100 17.58 15.80 3.61
N PHE A 101 16.72 15.87 4.64
CA PHE A 101 15.39 15.24 4.62
C PHE A 101 14.28 16.22 4.14
N LEU A 102 14.52 17.53 4.23
CA LEU A 102 13.54 18.56 3.86
C LEU A 102 13.00 18.43 2.42
N PRO A 103 13.82 18.17 1.37
CA PRO A 103 13.30 17.96 0.02
C PRO A 103 12.42 16.73 -0.11
N HIS A 104 12.66 15.71 0.73
CA HIS A 104 11.89 14.48 0.72
C HIS A 104 10.49 14.65 1.35
N LEU A 105 10.35 15.52 2.36
CA LEU A 105 9.05 15.80 2.99
C LEU A 105 8.03 16.32 1.97
N GLN A 106 8.42 17.25 1.11
CA GLN A 106 7.54 17.76 0.07
C GLN A 106 7.18 16.69 -0.95
N SER A 107 8.15 15.89 -1.36
CA SER A 107 7.96 14.84 -2.37
C SER A 107 7.17 13.63 -1.85
N LEU A 108 7.10 13.44 -0.53
CA LEU A 108 6.30 12.41 0.15
C LEU A 108 4.89 12.89 0.48
N HIS A 109 4.53 14.13 0.16
CA HIS A 109 3.22 14.72 0.43
C HIS A 109 2.74 14.54 1.88
N VAL A 110 3.64 14.73 2.85
CA VAL A 110 3.33 14.53 4.28
C VAL A 110 2.35 15.56 4.83
N PHE A 111 2.16 16.69 4.14
CA PHE A 111 1.25 17.78 4.53
C PHE A 111 -0.10 17.72 3.79
N GLU A 112 -0.28 16.80 2.86
CA GLU A 112 -1.57 16.51 2.25
C GLU A 112 -2.13 15.22 2.84
N SER A 113 -3.47 15.11 2.91
CA SER A 113 -4.09 13.84 3.33
C SER A 113 -4.09 12.82 2.18
N ILE A 114 -4.13 11.53 2.53
CA ILE A 114 -4.26 10.46 1.54
C ILE A 114 -5.57 10.62 0.74
N TYR A 115 -6.65 11.09 1.40
CA TYR A 115 -7.91 11.39 0.72
C TYR A 115 -7.76 12.54 -0.29
N GLY A 116 -7.08 13.62 0.07
CA GLY A 116 -6.78 14.72 -0.83
C GLY A 116 -5.96 14.27 -2.04
N ARG A 117 -4.99 13.37 -1.83
CA ARG A 117 -4.21 12.78 -2.93
C ARG A 117 -5.04 11.89 -3.83
N ALA A 118 -5.81 10.96 -3.27
CA ALA A 118 -6.69 10.07 -4.02
C ALA A 118 -7.73 10.85 -4.85
N SER A 119 -8.25 11.96 -4.31
CA SER A 119 -9.22 12.82 -5.00
C SER A 119 -8.69 13.48 -6.28
N LYS A 120 -7.37 13.53 -6.48
CA LYS A 120 -6.76 14.03 -7.73
C LYS A 120 -6.83 13.01 -8.87
N TYR A 121 -6.99 11.74 -8.53
CA TYR A 121 -7.03 10.62 -9.47
C TYR A 121 -8.43 10.03 -9.63
N PHE A 122 -9.21 9.97 -8.56
CA PHE A 122 -10.52 9.32 -8.57
C PHE A 122 -11.64 10.34 -8.41
N TRP A 123 -12.65 10.24 -9.28
CA TRP A 123 -13.74 11.18 -9.33
C TRP A 123 -14.92 10.75 -8.47
N THR A 124 -15.16 9.43 -8.38
CA THR A 124 -16.24 8.90 -7.56
C THR A 124 -15.81 8.78 -6.10
N GLU A 125 -16.73 9.09 -5.21
CA GLU A 125 -16.51 8.93 -3.76
C GLU A 125 -16.19 7.47 -3.40
N ARG A 126 -16.77 6.52 -4.12
CA ARG A 126 -16.51 5.09 -3.91
C ARG A 126 -15.06 4.73 -4.15
N LEU A 127 -14.50 5.14 -5.27
CA LEU A 127 -13.09 4.84 -5.55
C LEU A 127 -12.14 5.61 -4.61
N ARG A 128 -12.49 6.84 -4.22
CA ARG A 128 -11.72 7.55 -3.19
C ARG A 128 -11.64 6.76 -1.89
N ARG A 129 -12.77 6.19 -1.43
CA ARG A 129 -12.82 5.33 -0.23
C ARG A 129 -12.01 4.06 -0.41
N VAL A 130 -12.14 3.37 -1.55
CA VAL A 130 -11.38 2.16 -1.85
C VAL A 130 -9.87 2.43 -1.80
N PHE A 131 -9.41 3.49 -2.48
CA PHE A 131 -7.98 3.79 -2.60
C PHE A 131 -7.42 4.62 -1.44
N THR A 132 -8.16 4.82 -0.38
CA THR A 132 -7.71 5.38 0.91
C THR A 132 -7.89 4.40 2.07
N PHE A 133 -8.40 3.21 1.80
CA PHE A 133 -8.72 2.21 2.82
C PHE A 133 -7.52 1.81 3.68
N ALA A 134 -6.31 1.82 3.11
CA ALA A 134 -5.07 1.47 3.83
C ALA A 134 -4.78 2.37 5.05
N SER A 135 -5.39 3.55 5.17
CA SER A 135 -5.29 4.39 6.37
C SER A 135 -5.80 3.68 7.64
N MET A 136 -6.73 2.71 7.46
CA MET A 136 -7.27 1.91 8.57
C MET A 136 -6.21 1.05 9.27
N TYR A 137 -5.18 0.59 8.57
CA TYR A 137 -4.07 -0.17 9.18
C TYR A 137 -3.32 0.64 10.24
N MET A 138 -3.36 1.96 10.12
CA MET A 138 -2.74 2.89 11.06
C MET A 138 -3.73 3.43 12.10
N GLY A 139 -5.00 2.99 12.05
CA GLY A 139 -6.06 3.52 12.90
C GLY A 139 -6.37 5.00 12.66
N MET A 140 -6.09 5.49 11.45
CA MET A 140 -6.25 6.91 11.09
C MET A 140 -7.41 7.13 10.13
N SER A 141 -8.06 8.28 10.25
CA SER A 141 -8.98 8.77 9.23
C SER A 141 -8.23 9.08 7.93
N PRO A 142 -8.78 8.77 6.74
CA PRO A 142 -8.14 9.11 5.47
C PRO A 142 -8.01 10.62 5.25
N PHE A 143 -8.75 11.44 5.98
CA PHE A 143 -8.67 12.90 5.93
C PHE A 143 -7.47 13.44 6.74
N ASP A 144 -6.99 12.68 7.73
CA ASP A 144 -5.90 13.06 8.63
C ASP A 144 -4.59 12.33 8.29
N ALA A 145 -4.70 11.12 7.70
CA ALA A 145 -3.53 10.32 7.32
C ALA A 145 -2.72 11.01 6.23
N PRO A 146 -1.40 11.20 6.42
CA PRO A 146 -0.52 11.80 5.40
C PRO A 146 -0.55 11.04 4.07
N GLY A 147 -0.44 11.80 2.97
CA GLY A 147 -0.49 11.25 1.61
C GLY A 147 0.57 10.20 1.29
N THR A 148 1.72 10.24 2.00
CA THR A 148 2.76 9.21 1.88
C THR A 148 2.25 7.80 2.20
N TYR A 149 1.19 7.65 3.00
CA TYR A 149 0.62 6.33 3.30
C TYR A 149 -0.01 5.63 2.10
N SER A 150 -0.11 6.29 0.94
CA SER A 150 -0.42 5.62 -0.33
C SER A 150 0.62 4.55 -0.71
N LEU A 151 1.81 4.56 -0.06
CA LEU A 151 2.78 3.46 -0.17
C LEU A 151 2.18 2.10 0.19
N LEU A 152 1.27 2.07 1.19
CA LEU A 152 0.57 0.83 1.59
C LEU A 152 -0.36 0.33 0.50
N GLN A 153 -1.07 1.26 -0.18
CA GLN A 153 -1.86 0.91 -1.36
C GLN A 153 -1.00 0.35 -2.48
N TYR A 154 0.19 0.91 -2.70
CA TYR A 154 1.11 0.37 -3.69
C TYR A 154 1.51 -1.08 -3.35
N THR A 155 1.87 -1.36 -2.10
CA THR A 155 2.24 -2.73 -1.70
C THR A 155 1.10 -3.73 -1.88
N GLU A 156 -0.14 -3.33 -1.59
CA GLU A 156 -1.31 -4.17 -1.81
C GLU A 156 -1.58 -4.44 -3.29
N LEU A 157 -1.51 -3.40 -4.12
CA LEU A 157 -1.92 -3.44 -5.51
C LEU A 157 -0.83 -3.98 -6.45
N ALA A 158 0.45 -3.79 -6.10
CA ALA A 158 1.58 -4.22 -6.92
C ALA A 158 2.23 -5.51 -6.38
N GLU A 159 2.52 -5.59 -5.09
CA GLU A 159 3.16 -6.74 -4.48
C GLU A 159 2.15 -7.78 -3.98
N GLY A 160 0.95 -7.33 -3.62
CA GLY A 160 -0.15 -8.16 -3.13
C GLY A 160 -0.14 -8.34 -1.62
N ILE A 161 -1.21 -8.99 -1.16
CA ILE A 161 -1.37 -9.41 0.23
C ILE A 161 -1.01 -10.88 0.33
N TRP A 162 -0.15 -11.23 1.27
CA TRP A 162 0.36 -12.58 1.46
C TRP A 162 -0.08 -13.16 2.79
N TYR A 163 -0.31 -14.44 2.83
CA TYR A 163 -0.71 -15.17 4.03
C TYR A 163 0.14 -16.43 4.20
N PRO A 164 0.70 -16.70 5.40
CA PRO A 164 1.44 -17.93 5.63
C PRO A 164 0.47 -19.10 5.69
N LYS A 165 0.72 -20.11 4.86
CA LYS A 165 -0.10 -21.32 4.79
C LYS A 165 -0.11 -22.03 6.14
N GLY A 166 -1.30 -22.27 6.64
CA GLY A 166 -1.50 -22.84 7.98
C GLY A 166 -1.55 -21.84 9.13
N GLY A 167 -1.45 -20.53 8.84
CA GLY A 167 -1.62 -19.47 9.84
C GLY A 167 -0.32 -18.79 10.28
N PHE A 168 -0.45 -17.63 10.93
CA PHE A 168 0.70 -16.82 11.36
C PHE A 168 1.60 -17.52 12.39
N HIS A 169 1.08 -18.47 13.15
CA HIS A 169 1.89 -19.26 14.09
C HIS A 169 3.04 -20.02 13.41
N ARG A 170 2.92 -20.30 12.11
CA ARG A 170 4.00 -20.95 11.33
C ARG A 170 5.23 -20.06 11.15
N VAL A 171 5.07 -18.74 11.29
CA VAL A 171 6.20 -17.80 11.21
C VAL A 171 6.94 -17.71 12.54
N SER A 172 6.29 -18.07 13.66
CA SER A 172 6.85 -17.96 15.02
C SER A 172 7.21 -19.32 15.65
N ALA A 173 6.93 -20.42 14.97
CA ALA A 173 7.27 -21.76 15.42
C ALA A 173 8.65 -22.18 14.96
#